data_ce37c8345e1828f64403b33affbc33fd
#
_entry.id   ce37c8345e1828f64403b33affbc33fd
#
_cell.length_a   1.000
_cell.length_b   1.000
_cell.length_c   1.000
_cell.angle_alpha   90.00
_cell.angle_beta   90.00
_cell.angle_gamma   90.00
#
_symmetry.space_group_name_H-M   'P 1'
#
loop_
_entity.id
_entity.type
_entity.pdbx_description
1 polymer ?
#
loop_
_entity_poly.entity_id
_entity_poly.type
_entity_poly.pdbx_seq_one_letter_code
_entity_poly.pdbx_strand_id
1 'polypeptide(L)'
;MNTKQFGDWLQELEFDVFTGVPCSYLKNLINYAYSDCTYINAPNEGDAVAVAAGAYLAGKRPVVLLQNSGLGNLISPLTSLNHIFKIPFLGFVSLRGGPDDEPQHELMGKITREMLQVTHTPIATLSKDIEEAKMQIMAARDFIDANKIPFFFIVEKDTFDSYKLSVDSNPKYSKGTQKTYGKGNEELSSRSEALEEIVRSRGKAGVIATTGMTGRELYEVEDHEQHLYIVGSMGCTSAIGLGTAMFTDKPVIVVDGDGAALMRLGALPMIAHEKPNNFLHILLDNNEHNSTGGQSTISAIMDWPGFAESIGYQAITVRTLKQLNHAIEEWHMNPKLTFIYMKINNAVKDKLGRPKVKPFQVSERFKNYINK
;
A
#
# COMPACT_ATOMS: atom_id res chain seq x y z
N MET A 1 -6.25 -26.91 -14.05
CA MET A 1 -5.53 -27.59 -12.92
C MET A 1 -6.33 -27.46 -11.63
N ASN A 2 -6.15 -28.41 -10.69
CA ASN A 2 -6.83 -28.38 -9.41
C ASN A 2 -6.44 -27.13 -8.59
N THR A 3 -7.40 -26.27 -8.31
CA THR A 3 -7.17 -24.97 -7.63
C THR A 3 -6.66 -25.15 -6.20
N LYS A 4 -7.24 -26.10 -5.45
CA LYS A 4 -6.82 -26.34 -4.06
C LYS A 4 -5.37 -26.82 -3.99
N GLN A 5 -5.03 -27.81 -4.80
CA GLN A 5 -3.68 -28.36 -4.85
C GLN A 5 -2.64 -27.29 -5.23
N PHE A 6 -2.96 -26.43 -6.21
CA PHE A 6 -2.09 -25.34 -6.61
C PHE A 6 -1.93 -24.29 -5.50
N GLY A 7 -3.05 -23.93 -4.86
CA GLY A 7 -3.04 -22.95 -3.76
C GLY A 7 -2.32 -23.46 -2.52
N ASP A 8 -2.56 -24.68 -2.08
CA ASP A 8 -1.86 -25.30 -0.95
C ASP A 8 -0.34 -25.28 -1.18
N TRP A 9 0.06 -25.56 -2.42
CA TRP A 9 1.47 -25.56 -2.76
C TRP A 9 2.07 -24.13 -2.81
N LEU A 10 1.31 -23.11 -3.18
CA LEU A 10 1.75 -21.72 -3.01
C LEU A 10 2.01 -21.39 -1.53
N GLN A 11 1.14 -21.86 -0.61
CA GLN A 11 1.35 -21.66 0.83
C GLN A 11 2.60 -22.41 1.34
N GLU A 12 2.88 -23.62 0.86
CA GLU A 12 4.12 -24.35 1.18
C GLU A 12 5.39 -23.59 0.78
N LEU A 13 5.28 -22.73 -0.24
CA LEU A 13 6.34 -21.82 -0.68
C LEU A 13 6.27 -20.43 -0.01
N GLU A 14 5.48 -20.30 1.06
CA GLU A 14 5.27 -19.08 1.84
C GLU A 14 4.55 -17.95 1.09
N PHE A 15 3.89 -18.24 -0.04
CA PHE A 15 3.00 -17.33 -0.74
C PHE A 15 1.58 -17.45 -0.15
N ASP A 16 1.36 -16.89 1.03
CA ASP A 16 0.14 -17.00 1.83
C ASP A 16 -0.62 -15.68 2.00
N VAL A 17 -0.06 -14.58 1.51
CA VAL A 17 -0.66 -13.24 1.55
C VAL A 17 -1.05 -12.82 0.14
N PHE A 18 -2.35 -12.64 -0.06
CA PHE A 18 -2.92 -12.27 -1.35
C PHE A 18 -3.57 -10.89 -1.29
N THR A 19 -3.47 -10.15 -2.38
CA THR A 19 -4.20 -8.91 -2.59
C THR A 19 -4.52 -8.73 -4.06
N GLY A 20 -5.49 -7.91 -4.40
CA GLY A 20 -5.84 -7.69 -5.79
C GLY A 20 -7.23 -7.13 -5.99
N VAL A 21 -7.59 -6.98 -7.27
CA VAL A 21 -8.93 -6.64 -7.71
C VAL A 21 -9.55 -7.88 -8.35
N PRO A 22 -10.71 -8.35 -7.89
CA PRO A 22 -11.30 -9.59 -8.39
C PRO A 22 -11.59 -9.58 -9.89
N CYS A 23 -11.34 -10.72 -10.55
CA CYS A 23 -11.63 -10.92 -11.95
C CYS A 23 -12.15 -12.34 -12.25
N SER A 24 -12.91 -12.49 -13.36
CA SER A 24 -13.62 -13.72 -13.68
C SER A 24 -12.71 -14.92 -13.99
N TYR A 25 -11.57 -14.72 -14.69
CA TYR A 25 -10.66 -15.82 -15.05
C TYR A 25 -9.85 -16.33 -13.87
N LEU A 26 -9.60 -15.47 -12.85
CA LEU A 26 -8.92 -15.85 -11.61
C LEU A 26 -9.88 -16.17 -10.47
N LYS A 27 -11.22 -16.16 -10.69
CA LYS A 27 -12.21 -16.30 -9.61
C LYS A 27 -11.96 -17.50 -8.69
N ASN A 28 -11.53 -18.62 -9.27
CA ASN A 28 -11.32 -19.85 -8.50
C ASN A 28 -10.11 -19.75 -7.59
N LEU A 29 -8.98 -19.18 -8.06
CA LEU A 29 -7.81 -18.90 -7.25
C LEU A 29 -8.10 -17.79 -6.22
N ILE A 30 -8.89 -16.78 -6.59
CA ILE A 30 -9.36 -15.73 -5.66
C ILE A 30 -10.23 -16.35 -4.57
N ASN A 31 -11.18 -17.22 -4.91
CA ASN A 31 -12.03 -17.91 -3.94
C ASN A 31 -11.20 -18.76 -2.96
N TYR A 32 -10.17 -19.44 -3.47
CA TYR A 32 -9.22 -20.16 -2.62
C TYR A 32 -8.49 -19.20 -1.67
N ALA A 33 -7.92 -18.10 -2.20
CA ALA A 33 -7.20 -17.12 -1.40
C ALA A 33 -8.06 -16.49 -0.30
N TYR A 34 -9.33 -16.19 -0.60
CA TYR A 34 -10.29 -15.71 0.41
C TYR A 34 -10.63 -16.74 1.48
N SER A 35 -10.67 -18.03 1.12
CA SER A 35 -11.12 -19.09 2.02
C SER A 35 -10.00 -19.65 2.90
N ASP A 36 -8.78 -19.73 2.37
CA ASP A 36 -7.69 -20.51 2.97
C ASP A 36 -6.42 -19.68 3.24
N CYS A 37 -6.38 -18.39 2.82
CA CYS A 37 -5.22 -17.52 3.00
C CYS A 37 -5.61 -16.17 3.61
N THR A 38 -4.64 -15.29 3.82
CA THR A 38 -4.92 -13.88 4.06
C THR A 38 -5.15 -13.16 2.74
N TYR A 39 -6.35 -12.64 2.51
CA TYR A 39 -6.67 -11.86 1.31
C TYR A 39 -7.06 -10.43 1.69
N ILE A 40 -6.31 -9.44 1.21
CA ILE A 40 -6.63 -8.02 1.38
C ILE A 40 -7.25 -7.50 0.08
N ASN A 41 -8.54 -7.15 0.14
CA ASN A 41 -9.29 -6.69 -1.03
C ASN A 41 -8.95 -5.23 -1.36
N ALA A 42 -8.25 -5.00 -2.45
CA ALA A 42 -7.86 -3.66 -2.87
C ALA A 42 -8.91 -3.02 -3.78
N PRO A 43 -9.20 -1.72 -3.60
CA PRO A 43 -10.13 -0.98 -4.46
C PRO A 43 -9.54 -0.66 -5.85
N ASN A 44 -8.22 -0.82 -6.00
CA ASN A 44 -7.48 -0.48 -7.21
C ASN A 44 -6.20 -1.33 -7.29
N GLU A 45 -5.75 -1.70 -8.48
CA GLU A 45 -4.56 -2.55 -8.67
C GLU A 45 -3.27 -1.89 -8.18
N GLY A 46 -3.19 -0.57 -8.26
CA GLY A 46 -2.04 0.16 -7.68
C GLY A 46 -2.02 0.13 -6.15
N ASP A 47 -3.19 0.09 -5.50
CA ASP A 47 -3.29 -0.10 -4.05
C ASP A 47 -2.95 -1.54 -3.67
N ALA A 48 -3.35 -2.54 -4.48
CA ALA A 48 -2.94 -3.93 -4.29
C ALA A 48 -1.40 -4.07 -4.30
N VAL A 49 -0.74 -3.46 -5.27
CA VAL A 49 0.73 -3.44 -5.36
C VAL A 49 1.37 -2.75 -4.15
N ALA A 50 0.75 -1.68 -3.64
CA ALA A 50 1.23 -0.98 -2.46
C ALA A 50 1.06 -1.80 -1.17
N VAL A 51 -0.08 -2.50 -1.01
CA VAL A 51 -0.31 -3.46 0.09
C VAL A 51 0.72 -4.59 0.02
N ALA A 52 0.93 -5.17 -1.16
CA ALA A 52 1.94 -6.21 -1.37
C ALA A 52 3.34 -5.70 -0.98
N ALA A 53 3.67 -4.45 -1.31
CA ALA A 53 4.95 -3.85 -0.91
C ALA A 53 5.09 -3.78 0.62
N GLY A 54 4.04 -3.36 1.33
CA GLY A 54 4.01 -3.34 2.80
C GLY A 54 4.15 -4.72 3.42
N ALA A 55 3.43 -5.72 2.90
CA ALA A 55 3.54 -7.11 3.34
C ALA A 55 4.97 -7.67 3.15
N TYR A 56 5.62 -7.37 2.02
CA TYR A 56 7.01 -7.74 1.81
C TYR A 56 7.96 -7.07 2.82
N LEU A 57 7.75 -5.81 3.14
CA LEU A 57 8.53 -5.09 4.16
C LEU A 57 8.34 -5.73 5.56
N ALA A 58 7.17 -6.28 5.83
CA ALA A 58 6.90 -7.07 7.04
C ALA A 58 7.30 -8.56 6.93
N GLY A 59 8.13 -8.93 5.96
CA GLY A 59 8.74 -10.27 5.86
C GLY A 59 7.92 -11.31 5.10
N LYS A 60 6.76 -10.94 4.53
CA LYS A 60 5.89 -11.85 3.77
C LYS A 60 6.30 -11.98 2.30
N ARG A 61 5.77 -13.02 1.64
CA ARG A 61 5.87 -13.24 0.19
C ARG A 61 4.51 -13.00 -0.45
N PRO A 62 4.21 -11.74 -0.84
CA PRO A 62 2.87 -11.40 -1.31
C PRO A 62 2.60 -11.85 -2.74
N VAL A 63 1.32 -12.13 -3.00
CA VAL A 63 0.74 -12.43 -4.31
C VAL A 63 -0.24 -11.34 -4.72
N VAL A 64 -0.12 -10.84 -5.95
CA VAL A 64 -1.05 -9.85 -6.52
C VAL A 64 -1.87 -10.50 -7.64
N LEU A 65 -3.19 -10.46 -7.49
CA LEU A 65 -4.15 -11.02 -8.45
C LEU A 65 -4.88 -9.89 -9.17
N LEU A 66 -4.87 -9.89 -10.51
CA LEU A 66 -5.54 -8.82 -11.28
C LEU A 66 -5.98 -9.28 -12.67
N GLN A 67 -6.88 -8.50 -13.24
CA GLN A 67 -7.23 -8.58 -14.65
C GLN A 67 -6.28 -7.71 -15.48
N ASN A 68 -5.97 -8.11 -16.72
CA ASN A 68 -5.11 -7.32 -17.59
C ASN A 68 -5.62 -5.89 -17.86
N SER A 69 -6.94 -5.66 -17.83
CA SER A 69 -7.49 -4.29 -17.92
C SER A 69 -7.04 -3.37 -16.76
N GLY A 70 -6.65 -3.95 -15.62
CA GLY A 70 -6.13 -3.20 -14.47
C GLY A 70 -4.64 -2.88 -14.52
N LEU A 71 -3.89 -3.39 -15.53
CA LEU A 71 -2.44 -3.14 -15.64
C LEU A 71 -2.09 -1.65 -15.66
N GLY A 72 -2.89 -0.82 -16.32
CA GLY A 72 -2.66 0.62 -16.35
C GLY A 72 -2.57 1.26 -14.96
N ASN A 73 -3.39 0.78 -14.01
CA ASN A 73 -3.44 1.31 -12.65
C ASN A 73 -2.20 0.99 -11.81
N LEU A 74 -1.51 -0.12 -12.12
CA LEU A 74 -0.33 -0.54 -11.38
C LEU A 74 1.01 -0.10 -11.99
N ILE A 75 1.06 0.37 -13.23
CA ILE A 75 2.32 0.74 -13.90
C ILE A 75 3.12 1.76 -13.08
N SER A 76 2.45 2.80 -12.54
CA SER A 76 3.12 3.81 -11.72
C SER A 76 3.76 3.22 -10.46
N PRO A 77 3.07 2.49 -9.55
CA PRO A 77 3.71 1.88 -8.40
C PRO A 77 4.69 0.76 -8.79
N LEU A 78 4.43 -0.02 -9.83
CA LEU A 78 5.35 -1.05 -10.31
C LEU A 78 6.74 -0.44 -10.63
N THR A 79 6.77 0.66 -11.38
CA THR A 79 8.00 1.29 -11.85
C THR A 79 8.64 2.22 -10.82
N SER A 80 7.86 2.98 -10.03
CA SER A 80 8.38 3.99 -9.12
C SER A 80 8.43 3.55 -7.64
N LEU A 81 7.87 2.36 -7.29
CA LEU A 81 8.00 1.74 -5.99
C LEU A 81 8.76 0.40 -6.10
N ASN A 82 8.17 -0.62 -6.74
CA ASN A 82 8.74 -1.97 -6.71
C ASN A 82 10.15 -2.05 -7.31
N HIS A 83 10.35 -1.51 -8.51
CA HIS A 83 11.66 -1.54 -9.16
C HIS A 83 12.71 -0.69 -8.41
N ILE A 84 12.32 0.49 -7.94
CA ILE A 84 13.26 1.45 -7.33
C ILE A 84 13.66 1.03 -5.90
N PHE A 85 12.72 0.48 -5.14
CA PHE A 85 12.95 0.03 -3.76
C PHE A 85 13.36 -1.44 -3.65
N LYS A 86 13.41 -2.17 -4.78
CA LYS A 86 13.68 -3.61 -4.80
C LYS A 86 12.72 -4.40 -3.93
N ILE A 87 11.43 -4.14 -4.12
CA ILE A 87 10.33 -4.77 -3.40
C ILE A 87 9.60 -5.72 -4.35
N PRO A 88 9.81 -7.04 -4.27
CA PRO A 88 9.19 -8.00 -5.16
C PRO A 88 7.80 -8.43 -4.70
N PHE A 89 7.07 -9.03 -5.63
CA PHE A 89 5.88 -9.84 -5.38
C PHE A 89 5.68 -10.84 -6.54
N LEU A 90 4.85 -11.86 -6.33
CA LEU A 90 4.40 -12.76 -7.38
C LEU A 90 3.06 -12.25 -7.92
N GLY A 91 2.98 -11.97 -9.22
CA GLY A 91 1.76 -11.48 -9.87
C GLY A 91 1.08 -12.55 -10.73
N PHE A 92 -0.25 -12.63 -10.68
CA PHE A 92 -1.05 -13.39 -11.65
C PHE A 92 -1.99 -12.42 -12.36
N VAL A 93 -1.82 -12.28 -13.66
CA VAL A 93 -2.64 -11.41 -14.50
C VAL A 93 -3.47 -12.26 -15.47
N SER A 94 -4.78 -12.17 -15.38
CA SER A 94 -5.66 -12.87 -16.32
C SER A 94 -5.62 -12.23 -17.70
N LEU A 95 -5.48 -13.03 -18.75
CA LEU A 95 -5.45 -12.56 -20.13
C LEU A 95 -6.87 -12.57 -20.73
N ARG A 96 -7.59 -11.45 -20.61
CA ARG A 96 -8.85 -11.18 -21.30
C ARG A 96 -8.58 -10.62 -22.69
N GLY A 97 -9.54 -10.72 -23.61
CA GLY A 97 -9.50 -10.16 -24.96
C GLY A 97 -9.21 -11.19 -26.05
N GLY A 98 -9.58 -12.46 -25.83
CA GLY A 98 -9.62 -13.48 -26.87
C GLY A 98 -10.80 -13.28 -27.86
N PRO A 99 -10.91 -14.11 -28.92
CA PRO A 99 -11.90 -13.94 -30.01
C PRO A 99 -13.35 -13.88 -29.54
N ASP A 100 -13.70 -14.60 -28.47
CA ASP A 100 -15.05 -14.71 -27.92
C ASP A 100 -15.21 -13.94 -26.61
N ASP A 101 -14.33 -12.95 -26.31
CA ASP A 101 -14.40 -12.14 -25.10
C ASP A 101 -15.11 -10.80 -25.38
N GLU A 102 -15.44 -10.08 -24.31
CA GLU A 102 -16.10 -8.78 -24.36
C GLU A 102 -15.23 -7.73 -25.09
N PRO A 103 -15.83 -6.89 -25.98
CA PRO A 103 -15.08 -5.95 -26.85
C PRO A 103 -14.12 -5.02 -26.10
N GLN A 104 -14.45 -4.60 -24.87
CA GLN A 104 -13.60 -3.72 -24.04
C GLN A 104 -12.26 -4.36 -23.66
N HIS A 105 -12.10 -5.67 -23.78
CA HIS A 105 -10.87 -6.38 -23.48
C HIS A 105 -9.95 -6.58 -24.68
N GLU A 106 -10.43 -6.35 -25.92
CA GLU A 106 -9.71 -6.69 -27.15
C GLU A 106 -8.33 -6.05 -27.24
N LEU A 107 -8.22 -4.74 -26.99
CA LEU A 107 -6.95 -4.03 -27.06
C LEU A 107 -6.00 -4.53 -25.95
N MET A 108 -6.48 -4.65 -24.72
CA MET A 108 -5.66 -5.12 -23.61
C MET A 108 -5.19 -6.55 -23.82
N GLY A 109 -6.02 -7.41 -24.42
CA GLY A 109 -5.62 -8.78 -24.80
C GLY A 109 -4.39 -8.79 -25.71
N LYS A 110 -4.31 -7.84 -26.65
CA LYS A 110 -3.19 -7.73 -27.60
C LYS A 110 -1.91 -7.16 -26.97
N ILE A 111 -2.02 -6.20 -26.05
CA ILE A 111 -0.86 -5.42 -25.54
C ILE A 111 -0.41 -5.81 -24.14
N THR A 112 -1.07 -6.74 -23.45
CA THR A 112 -0.77 -7.12 -22.05
C THR A 112 0.70 -7.52 -21.86
N ARG A 113 1.22 -8.35 -22.77
CA ARG A 113 2.60 -8.86 -22.69
C ARG A 113 3.61 -7.75 -22.89
N GLU A 114 3.41 -6.94 -23.92
CA GLU A 114 4.26 -5.80 -24.27
C GLU A 114 4.27 -4.75 -23.13
N MET A 115 3.11 -4.48 -22.52
CA MET A 115 3.03 -3.54 -21.38
C MET A 115 3.90 -3.99 -20.20
N LEU A 116 3.90 -5.28 -19.87
CA LEU A 116 4.76 -5.79 -18.79
C LEU A 116 6.23 -5.82 -19.22
N GLN A 117 6.53 -6.20 -20.47
CA GLN A 117 7.88 -6.24 -20.99
C GLN A 117 8.57 -4.87 -21.01
N VAL A 118 7.86 -3.80 -21.43
CA VAL A 118 8.43 -2.45 -21.45
C VAL A 118 8.72 -1.90 -20.03
N THR A 119 8.10 -2.46 -18.99
CA THR A 119 8.46 -2.16 -17.59
C THR A 119 9.66 -2.96 -17.09
N HIS A 120 10.30 -3.77 -17.94
CA HIS A 120 11.38 -4.69 -17.59
C HIS A 120 10.96 -5.69 -16.48
N THR A 121 9.69 -6.03 -16.41
CA THR A 121 9.17 -7.02 -15.47
C THR A 121 9.08 -8.38 -16.17
N PRO A 122 9.71 -9.44 -15.66
CA PRO A 122 9.67 -10.77 -16.26
C PRO A 122 8.28 -11.35 -16.22
N ILE A 123 7.94 -12.07 -17.29
CA ILE A 123 6.65 -12.72 -17.47
C ILE A 123 6.80 -14.15 -17.99
N ALA A 124 5.87 -15.02 -17.62
CA ALA A 124 5.66 -16.32 -18.23
C ALA A 124 4.16 -16.61 -18.37
N THR A 125 3.75 -17.49 -19.26
CA THR A 125 2.39 -18.04 -19.25
C THR A 125 2.35 -19.20 -18.27
N LEU A 126 1.38 -19.16 -17.34
CA LEU A 126 1.19 -20.26 -16.39
C LEU A 126 0.67 -21.49 -17.12
N SER A 127 1.35 -22.62 -16.94
CA SER A 127 0.88 -23.90 -17.47
C SER A 127 -0.43 -24.34 -16.82
N LYS A 128 -1.28 -25.04 -17.58
CA LYS A 128 -2.49 -25.70 -17.07
C LYS A 128 -2.17 -27.08 -16.47
N ASP A 129 -0.99 -27.63 -16.76
CA ASP A 129 -0.46 -28.81 -16.09
C ASP A 129 0.11 -28.45 -14.72
N ILE A 130 -0.28 -29.18 -13.68
CA ILE A 130 0.06 -28.84 -12.30
C ILE A 130 1.56 -29.05 -12.00
N GLU A 131 2.20 -30.05 -12.57
CA GLU A 131 3.61 -30.32 -12.33
C GLU A 131 4.51 -29.31 -13.05
N GLU A 132 4.14 -28.92 -14.25
CA GLU A 132 4.82 -27.84 -14.98
C GLU A 132 4.63 -26.50 -14.28
N ALA A 133 3.40 -26.17 -13.83
CA ALA A 133 3.10 -24.96 -13.07
C ALA A 133 3.94 -24.88 -11.79
N LYS A 134 4.12 -25.99 -11.07
CA LYS A 134 5.00 -26.04 -9.89
C LYS A 134 6.45 -25.65 -10.23
N MET A 135 7.01 -26.24 -11.28
CA MET A 135 8.36 -25.90 -11.73
C MET A 135 8.49 -24.43 -12.11
N GLN A 136 7.48 -23.87 -12.80
CA GLN A 136 7.45 -22.47 -13.18
C GLN A 136 7.44 -21.54 -11.95
N ILE A 137 6.62 -21.85 -10.93
CA ILE A 137 6.55 -21.03 -9.70
C ILE A 137 7.87 -21.13 -8.91
N MET A 138 8.49 -22.31 -8.81
CA MET A 138 9.81 -22.44 -8.17
C MET A 138 10.86 -21.57 -8.86
N ALA A 139 10.92 -21.59 -10.19
CA ALA A 139 11.82 -20.75 -10.95
C ALA A 139 11.52 -19.25 -10.74
N ALA A 140 10.24 -18.87 -10.70
CA ALA A 140 9.83 -17.49 -10.42
C ALA A 140 10.22 -17.06 -8.99
N ARG A 141 10.03 -17.93 -7.98
CA ARG A 141 10.48 -17.67 -6.59
C ARG A 141 11.99 -17.44 -6.54
N ASP A 142 12.77 -18.33 -7.14
CA ASP A 142 14.23 -18.21 -7.14
C ASP A 142 14.69 -16.93 -7.86
N PHE A 143 14.02 -16.58 -8.96
CA PHE A 143 14.25 -15.30 -9.65
C PHE A 143 13.92 -14.08 -8.76
N ILE A 144 12.76 -14.09 -8.10
CA ILE A 144 12.32 -13.04 -7.17
C ILE A 144 13.33 -12.88 -6.02
N ASP A 145 13.80 -13.98 -5.45
CA ASP A 145 14.76 -13.96 -4.35
C ASP A 145 16.13 -13.42 -4.77
N ALA A 146 16.58 -13.74 -5.98
CA ALA A 146 17.85 -13.26 -6.50
C ALA A 146 17.82 -11.79 -6.93
N ASN A 147 16.74 -11.34 -7.58
CA ASN A 147 16.68 -10.03 -8.25
C ASN A 147 15.91 -8.97 -7.48
N LYS A 148 15.07 -9.36 -6.52
CA LYS A 148 14.22 -8.45 -5.72
C LYS A 148 13.34 -7.53 -6.58
N ILE A 149 12.75 -8.08 -7.65
CA ILE A 149 11.76 -7.43 -8.50
C ILE A 149 10.56 -8.35 -8.70
N PRO A 150 9.37 -7.81 -9.03
CA PRO A 150 8.18 -8.62 -9.30
C PRO A 150 8.35 -9.58 -10.48
N PHE A 151 7.60 -10.68 -10.45
CA PHE A 151 7.45 -11.61 -11.55
C PHE A 151 5.96 -11.84 -11.83
N PHE A 152 5.53 -11.84 -13.10
CA PHE A 152 4.13 -12.05 -13.46
C PHE A 152 3.90 -13.34 -14.24
N PHE A 153 2.87 -14.08 -13.84
CA PHE A 153 2.26 -15.12 -14.65
C PHE A 153 1.03 -14.60 -15.40
N ILE A 154 1.04 -14.81 -16.71
CA ILE A 154 -0.13 -14.61 -17.56
C ILE A 154 -1.02 -15.85 -17.40
N VAL A 155 -2.26 -15.64 -17.00
CA VAL A 155 -3.24 -16.71 -16.75
C VAL A 155 -4.32 -16.67 -17.82
N GLU A 156 -4.43 -17.76 -18.56
CA GLU A 156 -5.45 -17.93 -19.61
C GLU A 156 -6.78 -18.42 -19.02
N LYS A 157 -7.83 -18.32 -19.82
CA LYS A 157 -9.15 -18.84 -19.48
C LYS A 157 -9.07 -20.34 -19.14
N ASP A 158 -9.87 -20.78 -18.16
CA ASP A 158 -10.00 -22.18 -17.72
C ASP A 158 -8.68 -22.83 -17.25
N THR A 159 -7.80 -22.02 -16.66
CA THR A 159 -6.56 -22.53 -16.03
C THR A 159 -6.85 -23.23 -14.69
N PHE A 160 -7.80 -22.71 -13.91
CA PHE A 160 -8.12 -23.20 -12.56
C PHE A 160 -9.51 -23.86 -12.54
N ASP A 161 -9.57 -25.07 -11.97
CA ASP A 161 -10.82 -25.79 -11.72
C ASP A 161 -11.71 -25.03 -10.73
N SER A 162 -13.00 -25.37 -10.71
CA SER A 162 -13.96 -24.72 -9.82
C SER A 162 -13.57 -24.83 -8.35
N TYR A 163 -13.54 -23.69 -7.65
CA TYR A 163 -13.37 -23.59 -6.22
C TYR A 163 -14.45 -22.69 -5.62
N LYS A 164 -15.16 -23.18 -4.62
CA LYS A 164 -16.30 -22.49 -4.04
C LYS A 164 -15.82 -21.50 -2.97
N LEU A 165 -16.32 -20.26 -3.02
CA LEU A 165 -16.13 -19.29 -1.93
C LEU A 165 -16.85 -19.78 -0.66
N SER A 166 -16.14 -19.90 0.45
CA SER A 166 -16.66 -20.43 1.71
C SER A 166 -16.73 -19.40 2.85
N VAL A 167 -16.39 -18.15 2.57
CA VAL A 167 -16.36 -17.07 3.57
C VAL A 167 -17.59 -16.17 3.43
N ASP A 168 -18.19 -15.81 4.57
CA ASP A 168 -19.22 -14.76 4.62
C ASP A 168 -18.53 -13.38 4.47
N SER A 169 -18.76 -12.74 3.33
CA SER A 169 -18.11 -11.49 2.94
C SER A 169 -18.76 -10.23 3.52
N ASN A 170 -19.71 -10.35 4.44
CA ASN A 170 -20.39 -9.20 5.03
C ASN A 170 -19.62 -8.64 6.24
N PRO A 171 -18.75 -7.63 6.07
CA PRO A 171 -18.07 -7.01 7.19
C PRO A 171 -19.08 -6.31 8.09
N LYS A 172 -18.94 -6.47 9.41
CA LYS A 172 -19.72 -5.70 10.37
C LYS A 172 -19.19 -4.27 10.37
N TYR A 173 -19.92 -3.38 9.72
CA TYR A 173 -19.62 -1.95 9.76
C TYR A 173 -19.82 -1.40 11.18
N SER A 174 -18.89 -0.58 11.63
CA SER A 174 -19.03 0.25 12.83
C SER A 174 -18.46 1.63 12.55
N LYS A 175 -19.28 2.67 12.76
CA LYS A 175 -18.81 4.04 12.72
C LYS A 175 -17.69 4.23 13.75
N GLY A 176 -16.68 5.03 13.43
CA GLY A 176 -15.60 5.41 14.32
C GLY A 176 -16.01 6.44 15.36
N THR A 177 -15.03 7.15 15.89
CA THR A 177 -15.24 8.26 16.83
C THR A 177 -14.49 9.50 16.36
N GLN A 178 -14.96 10.68 16.75
CA GLN A 178 -14.30 11.94 16.45
C GLN A 178 -13.97 12.70 17.72
N LYS A 179 -12.75 13.26 17.80
CA LYS A 179 -12.26 14.08 18.90
C LYS A 179 -11.49 15.28 18.34
N THR A 180 -11.68 16.44 18.93
CA THR A 180 -10.93 17.65 18.56
C THR A 180 -10.21 18.17 19.78
N TYR A 181 -8.91 18.37 19.69
CA TYR A 181 -8.11 19.05 20.71
C TYR A 181 -8.10 20.54 20.47
N GLY A 182 -8.38 21.31 21.52
CA GLY A 182 -8.33 22.78 21.52
C GLY A 182 -9.50 23.46 20.77
N LYS A 183 -9.68 24.74 21.09
CA LYS A 183 -10.60 25.66 20.41
C LYS A 183 -9.84 26.96 20.23
N GLY A 184 -9.57 27.39 19.00
CA GLY A 184 -8.96 28.70 18.79
C GLY A 184 -8.29 28.88 17.44
N ASN A 185 -7.94 30.13 17.12
CA ASN A 185 -7.09 30.51 15.98
C ASN A 185 -5.62 30.49 16.44
N GLU A 186 -5.04 29.30 16.54
CA GLU A 186 -3.62 29.14 16.82
C GLU A 186 -2.82 29.29 15.51
N GLU A 187 -1.60 29.81 15.60
CA GLU A 187 -0.70 29.88 14.45
C GLU A 187 -0.39 28.46 13.94
N LEU A 188 -0.49 28.29 12.63
CA LEU A 188 -0.28 26.99 12.00
C LEU A 188 1.22 26.65 11.99
N SER A 189 1.56 25.47 12.48
CA SER A 189 2.92 24.93 12.38
C SER A 189 3.28 24.56 10.95
N SER A 190 4.57 24.54 10.66
CA SER A 190 5.10 24.02 9.40
C SER A 190 5.09 22.49 9.36
N ARG A 191 5.22 21.92 8.18
CA ARG A 191 5.39 20.46 7.99
C ARG A 191 6.63 19.95 8.72
N SER A 192 7.71 20.69 8.65
CA SER A 192 8.98 20.31 9.28
C SER A 192 8.87 20.21 10.81
N GLU A 193 8.23 21.18 11.45
CA GLU A 193 7.98 21.15 12.89
C GLU A 193 7.07 19.99 13.28
N ALA A 194 6.03 19.71 12.49
CA ALA A 194 5.17 18.54 12.69
C ALA A 194 5.95 17.21 12.57
N LEU A 195 6.85 17.10 11.58
CA LEU A 195 7.70 15.92 11.41
C LEU A 195 8.72 15.77 12.54
N GLU A 196 9.31 16.85 13.05
CA GLU A 196 10.18 16.84 14.25
C GLU A 196 9.42 16.28 15.45
N GLU A 197 8.15 16.69 15.64
CA GLU A 197 7.33 16.19 16.73
C GLU A 197 6.97 14.71 16.56
N ILE A 198 6.62 14.28 15.33
CA ILE A 198 6.36 12.87 15.01
C ILE A 198 7.60 12.02 15.31
N VAL A 199 8.78 12.46 14.90
CA VAL A 199 10.04 11.75 15.14
C VAL A 199 10.32 11.63 16.63
N ARG A 200 10.06 12.69 17.42
CA ARG A 200 10.24 12.68 18.87
C ARG A 200 9.29 11.71 19.58
N SER A 201 8.05 11.62 19.08
CA SER A 201 6.96 10.85 19.72
C SER A 201 6.81 9.43 19.16
N ARG A 202 7.53 9.04 18.07
CA ARG A 202 7.32 7.79 17.37
C ARG A 202 7.56 6.52 18.19
N GLY A 203 8.35 6.60 19.26
CA GLY A 203 8.72 5.45 20.06
C GLY A 203 9.38 4.34 19.20
N LYS A 204 8.78 3.15 19.21
CA LYS A 204 9.22 1.99 18.40
C LYS A 204 8.48 1.89 17.05
N ALA A 205 7.74 2.90 16.64
CA ALA A 205 6.99 2.83 15.39
C ALA A 205 7.91 2.91 14.16
N GLY A 206 7.57 2.12 13.13
CA GLY A 206 8.03 2.39 11.77
C GLY A 206 7.27 3.59 11.20
N VAL A 207 7.99 4.56 10.63
CA VAL A 207 7.39 5.78 10.05
C VAL A 207 7.52 5.73 8.53
N ILE A 208 6.40 5.77 7.84
CA ILE A 208 6.34 5.74 6.37
C ILE A 208 5.83 7.10 5.89
N ALA A 209 6.67 7.86 5.20
CA ALA A 209 6.35 9.21 4.74
C ALA A 209 6.13 9.23 3.22
N THR A 210 5.08 9.96 2.82
CA THR A 210 4.72 10.12 1.40
C THR A 210 5.80 10.84 0.60
N THR A 211 5.76 10.65 -0.72
CA THR A 211 6.68 11.30 -1.66
C THR A 211 6.56 12.83 -1.62
N GLY A 212 7.53 13.50 -2.20
CA GLY A 212 7.58 14.96 -2.29
C GLY A 212 8.27 15.60 -1.08
N MET A 213 7.71 16.68 -0.57
CA MET A 213 8.33 17.46 0.52
C MET A 213 8.34 16.67 1.82
N THR A 214 7.27 15.94 2.15
CA THR A 214 7.13 15.20 3.41
C THR A 214 8.26 14.18 3.61
N GLY A 215 8.53 13.33 2.62
CA GLY A 215 9.62 12.35 2.71
C GLY A 215 11.01 13.01 2.76
N ARG A 216 11.20 14.11 2.03
CA ARG A 216 12.48 14.85 2.03
C ARG A 216 12.72 15.58 3.35
N GLU A 217 11.71 16.22 3.91
CA GLU A 217 11.81 16.89 5.20
C GLU A 217 11.98 15.90 6.35
N LEU A 218 11.33 14.72 6.31
CA LEU A 218 11.57 13.67 7.30
C LEU A 218 13.03 13.18 7.26
N TYR A 219 13.61 13.02 6.06
CA TYR A 219 15.03 12.69 5.92
C TYR A 219 15.95 13.75 6.50
N GLU A 220 15.65 15.04 6.31
CA GLU A 220 16.43 16.15 6.88
C GLU A 220 16.28 16.25 8.41
N VAL A 221 15.12 15.89 8.97
CA VAL A 221 14.90 15.83 10.42
C VAL A 221 15.76 14.73 11.03
N GLU A 222 15.69 13.52 10.49
CA GLU A 222 16.49 12.39 10.95
C GLU A 222 16.55 11.29 9.88
N ASP A 223 17.74 10.87 9.50
CA ASP A 223 17.92 9.65 8.68
C ASP A 223 18.07 8.43 9.59
N HIS A 224 17.01 7.61 9.71
CA HIS A 224 16.94 6.52 10.69
C HIS A 224 16.40 5.22 10.08
N GLU A 225 16.74 4.05 10.67
CA GLU A 225 16.26 2.74 10.23
C GLU A 225 14.74 2.55 10.36
N GLN A 226 14.10 3.30 11.25
CA GLN A 226 12.65 3.32 11.43
C GLN A 226 11.90 4.06 10.29
N HIS A 227 12.60 4.76 9.42
CA HIS A 227 11.98 5.63 8.43
C HIS A 227 12.03 5.05 7.02
N LEU A 228 10.89 5.06 6.35
CA LEU A 228 10.74 4.76 4.92
C LEU A 228 10.29 6.03 4.18
N TYR A 229 11.17 6.58 3.34
CA TYR A 229 10.86 7.75 2.50
C TYR A 229 10.43 7.30 1.11
N ILE A 230 9.18 7.50 0.76
CA ILE A 230 8.68 7.18 -0.58
C ILE A 230 9.12 8.25 -1.57
N VAL A 231 9.75 7.87 -2.68
CA VAL A 231 10.31 8.82 -3.67
C VAL A 231 9.48 8.93 -4.95
N GLY A 232 8.50 8.08 -5.14
CA GLY A 232 7.54 8.07 -6.25
C GLY A 232 6.20 7.56 -5.73
N SER A 233 5.36 7.00 -6.60
CA SER A 233 4.12 6.32 -6.19
C SER A 233 3.26 7.13 -5.22
N MET A 234 3.02 8.40 -5.56
CA MET A 234 2.18 9.30 -4.76
C MET A 234 0.83 8.64 -4.46
N GLY A 235 0.39 8.72 -3.21
CA GLY A 235 -0.85 8.11 -2.72
C GLY A 235 -0.74 6.65 -2.25
N CYS A 236 0.39 5.97 -2.50
CA CYS A 236 0.57 4.57 -2.10
C CYS A 236 0.96 4.38 -0.62
N THR A 237 1.34 5.45 0.08
CA THR A 237 1.95 5.38 1.41
C THR A 237 1.05 4.72 2.45
N SER A 238 -0.23 5.08 2.47
CA SER A 238 -1.21 4.51 3.39
C SER A 238 -1.45 3.00 3.14
N ALA A 239 -1.50 2.58 1.88
CA ALA A 239 -1.64 1.16 1.52
C ALA A 239 -0.35 0.36 1.83
N ILE A 240 0.85 0.94 1.66
CA ILE A 240 2.11 0.34 2.13
C ILE A 240 2.06 0.17 3.65
N GLY A 241 1.61 1.21 4.36
CA GLY A 241 1.43 1.17 5.82
C GLY A 241 0.49 0.06 6.25
N LEU A 242 -0.65 -0.12 5.58
CA LEU A 242 -1.59 -1.23 5.83
C LEU A 242 -0.87 -2.57 5.69
N GLY A 243 -0.28 -2.84 4.53
CA GLY A 243 0.42 -4.10 4.29
C GLY A 243 1.53 -4.36 5.30
N THR A 244 2.20 -3.32 5.81
CA THR A 244 3.20 -3.45 6.88
C THR A 244 2.52 -3.78 8.22
N ALA A 245 1.49 -3.03 8.61
CA ALA A 245 0.83 -3.17 9.92
C ALA A 245 0.13 -4.52 10.10
N MET A 246 -0.39 -5.10 9.01
CA MET A 246 -1.07 -6.40 9.04
C MET A 246 -0.14 -7.57 9.43
N PHE A 247 1.16 -7.42 9.28
CA PHE A 247 2.12 -8.53 9.44
C PHE A 247 3.30 -8.20 10.38
N THR A 248 3.15 -7.19 11.22
CA THR A 248 4.11 -6.85 12.26
C THR A 248 3.39 -6.48 13.56
N ASP A 249 4.01 -6.79 14.70
CA ASP A 249 3.53 -6.32 16.02
C ASP A 249 4.01 -4.88 16.34
N LYS A 250 4.91 -4.33 15.53
CA LYS A 250 5.38 -2.96 15.73
C LYS A 250 4.31 -1.94 15.35
N PRO A 251 4.25 -0.81 16.08
CA PRO A 251 3.43 0.31 15.66
C PRO A 251 3.90 0.85 14.30
N VAL A 252 2.95 1.25 13.46
CA VAL A 252 3.19 1.82 12.13
C VAL A 252 2.53 3.19 12.05
N ILE A 253 3.33 4.21 11.79
CA ILE A 253 2.88 5.59 11.56
C ILE A 253 3.03 5.91 10.08
N VAL A 254 1.93 6.27 9.44
CA VAL A 254 1.90 6.79 8.07
C VAL A 254 1.75 8.30 8.11
N VAL A 255 2.59 9.03 7.36
CA VAL A 255 2.49 10.48 7.23
C VAL A 255 2.22 10.82 5.77
N ASP A 256 0.99 11.26 5.51
CA ASP A 256 0.56 11.72 4.20
C ASP A 256 0.36 13.25 4.15
N GLY A 257 0.49 13.83 2.95
CA GLY A 257 -0.07 15.12 2.62
C GLY A 257 -1.46 14.96 2.00
N ASP A 258 -2.24 16.02 2.02
CA ASP A 258 -3.61 16.05 1.49
C ASP A 258 -3.71 15.63 0.01
N GLY A 259 -2.81 16.11 -0.84
CA GLY A 259 -2.80 15.71 -2.25
C GLY A 259 -2.48 14.22 -2.47
N ALA A 260 -1.65 13.62 -1.61
CA ALA A 260 -1.35 12.20 -1.68
C ALA A 260 -2.55 11.34 -1.22
N ALA A 261 -3.17 11.70 -0.11
CA ALA A 261 -4.37 11.02 0.38
C ALA A 261 -5.54 11.10 -0.60
N LEU A 262 -5.75 12.26 -1.25
CA LEU A 262 -6.77 12.45 -2.29
C LEU A 262 -6.52 11.57 -3.52
N MET A 263 -5.27 11.39 -3.93
CA MET A 263 -4.93 10.63 -5.14
C MET A 263 -5.37 9.16 -5.07
N ARG A 264 -5.36 8.57 -3.88
CA ARG A 264 -5.81 7.18 -3.63
C ARG A 264 -6.74 7.09 -2.43
N LEU A 265 -7.79 7.91 -2.45
CA LEU A 265 -8.75 8.02 -1.35
C LEU A 265 -9.38 6.66 -0.98
N GLY A 266 -9.56 5.76 -1.95
CA GLY A 266 -10.06 4.40 -1.74
C GLY A 266 -9.20 3.53 -0.81
N ALA A 267 -7.94 3.88 -0.58
CA ALA A 267 -7.09 3.18 0.36
C ALA A 267 -7.57 3.32 1.82
N LEU A 268 -8.17 4.46 2.19
CA LEU A 268 -8.65 4.69 3.56
C LEU A 268 -9.79 3.74 3.96
N PRO A 269 -10.85 3.55 3.15
CA PRO A 269 -11.87 2.51 3.42
C PRO A 269 -11.30 1.09 3.46
N MET A 270 -10.33 0.76 2.61
CA MET A 270 -9.64 -0.54 2.64
C MET A 270 -8.94 -0.75 3.99
N ILE A 271 -8.19 0.23 4.48
CA ILE A 271 -7.54 0.19 5.80
C ILE A 271 -8.58 0.05 6.92
N ALA A 272 -9.68 0.79 6.82
CA ALA A 272 -10.78 0.72 7.79
C ALA A 272 -11.46 -0.65 7.80
N HIS A 273 -11.52 -1.35 6.67
CA HIS A 273 -12.03 -2.71 6.57
C HIS A 273 -11.15 -3.71 7.33
N GLU A 274 -9.84 -3.63 7.15
CA GLU A 274 -8.86 -4.52 7.79
C GLU A 274 -8.64 -4.22 9.28
N LYS A 275 -8.87 -2.97 9.71
CA LYS A 275 -8.81 -2.50 11.12
C LYS A 275 -7.54 -2.85 11.88
N PRO A 276 -6.34 -2.60 11.35
CA PRO A 276 -5.12 -2.85 12.09
C PRO A 276 -5.04 -1.96 13.35
N ASN A 277 -4.86 -2.56 14.53
CA ASN A 277 -4.82 -1.81 15.78
C ASN A 277 -3.53 -0.99 15.95
N ASN A 278 -2.44 -1.42 15.32
CA ASN A 278 -1.11 -0.82 15.39
C ASN A 278 -0.86 0.23 14.30
N PHE A 279 -1.92 0.81 13.71
CA PHE A 279 -1.83 1.73 12.57
C PHE A 279 -2.30 3.14 12.95
N LEU A 280 -1.41 4.11 12.76
CA LEU A 280 -1.70 5.54 12.89
C LEU A 280 -1.49 6.25 11.57
N HIS A 281 -2.52 6.88 11.03
CA HIS A 281 -2.45 7.72 9.85
C HIS A 281 -2.46 9.19 10.24
N ILE A 282 -1.41 9.92 9.95
CA ILE A 282 -1.29 11.37 10.17
C ILE A 282 -1.39 12.08 8.83
N LEU A 283 -2.40 12.93 8.67
CA LEU A 283 -2.59 13.77 7.51
C LEU A 283 -2.15 15.21 7.82
N LEU A 284 -1.08 15.65 7.17
CA LEU A 284 -0.59 17.04 7.23
C LEU A 284 -1.14 17.80 6.01
N ASP A 285 -2.13 18.65 6.24
CA ASP A 285 -2.88 19.35 5.19
C ASP A 285 -2.50 20.82 5.10
N ASN A 286 -1.89 21.20 3.98
CA ASN A 286 -1.60 22.60 3.65
C ASN A 286 -2.42 23.14 2.45
N ASN A 287 -3.31 22.34 1.87
CA ASN A 287 -4.10 22.64 0.66
C ASN A 287 -3.27 22.91 -0.61
N GLU A 288 -2.00 22.51 -0.67
CA GLU A 288 -1.14 22.83 -1.81
C GLU A 288 -0.20 21.69 -2.20
N HIS A 289 0.12 21.62 -3.48
CA HIS A 289 1.20 20.81 -4.05
C HIS A 289 2.53 21.59 -4.01
N ASN A 290 3.14 21.77 -2.84
CA ASN A 290 4.38 22.53 -2.68
C ASN A 290 5.54 22.05 -3.57
N SER A 291 5.62 20.74 -3.87
CA SER A 291 6.71 20.16 -4.68
C SER A 291 6.63 20.54 -6.16
N THR A 292 5.51 21.04 -6.63
CA THR A 292 5.26 21.38 -8.05
C THR A 292 4.96 22.85 -8.30
N GLY A 293 5.06 23.70 -7.26
CA GLY A 293 4.90 25.14 -7.37
C GLY A 293 3.71 25.74 -6.63
N GLY A 294 3.13 25.02 -5.66
CA GLY A 294 2.09 25.56 -4.77
C GLY A 294 0.69 25.60 -5.38
N GLN A 295 0.41 24.74 -6.37
CA GLN A 295 -0.95 24.64 -6.90
C GLN A 295 -1.88 24.09 -5.83
N SER A 296 -3.09 24.67 -5.72
CA SER A 296 -4.09 24.24 -4.75
C SER A 296 -4.53 22.80 -4.98
N THR A 297 -4.66 22.05 -3.89
CA THR A 297 -5.38 20.77 -3.91
C THR A 297 -6.87 21.01 -3.76
N ILE A 298 -7.67 19.94 -3.94
CA ILE A 298 -9.11 19.98 -3.66
C ILE A 298 -9.44 19.66 -2.19
N SER A 299 -8.44 19.60 -1.31
CA SER A 299 -8.59 19.26 0.11
C SER A 299 -9.47 20.25 0.88
N ALA A 300 -9.54 21.49 0.44
CA ALA A 300 -10.34 22.54 1.11
C ALA A 300 -11.84 22.23 1.22
N ILE A 301 -12.38 21.34 0.38
CA ILE A 301 -13.78 20.90 0.44
C ILE A 301 -14.00 19.63 1.26
N MET A 302 -12.92 19.03 1.77
CA MET A 302 -12.99 17.76 2.50
C MET A 302 -13.15 17.98 4.00
N ASP A 303 -14.14 17.32 4.59
CA ASP A 303 -14.18 17.08 6.02
C ASP A 303 -13.41 15.78 6.33
N TRP A 304 -12.08 15.87 6.41
CA TRP A 304 -11.22 14.74 6.66
C TRP A 304 -11.54 13.96 7.95
N PRO A 305 -11.74 14.64 9.11
CA PRO A 305 -12.10 13.95 10.33
C PRO A 305 -13.46 13.25 10.25
N GLY A 306 -14.47 13.92 9.67
CA GLY A 306 -15.80 13.34 9.47
C GLY A 306 -15.77 12.18 8.49
N PHE A 307 -14.99 12.26 7.42
CA PHE A 307 -14.79 11.14 6.49
C PHE A 307 -14.14 9.94 7.20
N ALA A 308 -13.04 10.15 7.92
CA ALA A 308 -12.35 9.08 8.64
C ALA A 308 -13.24 8.42 9.70
N GLU A 309 -13.99 9.22 10.48
CA GLU A 309 -14.99 8.73 11.43
C GLU A 309 -16.06 7.88 10.73
N SER A 310 -16.57 8.36 9.58
CA SER A 310 -17.64 7.68 8.85
C SER A 310 -17.25 6.30 8.35
N ILE A 311 -15.97 6.02 8.14
CA ILE A 311 -15.48 4.70 7.69
C ILE A 311 -14.89 3.84 8.81
N GLY A 312 -14.87 4.32 10.07
CA GLY A 312 -14.53 3.50 11.23
C GLY A 312 -13.22 3.81 11.96
N TYR A 313 -12.50 4.89 11.58
CA TYR A 313 -11.31 5.34 12.34
C TYR A 313 -11.70 6.06 13.64
N GLN A 314 -10.77 6.02 14.59
CA GLN A 314 -10.72 7.06 15.64
C GLN A 314 -10.10 8.31 15.00
N ALA A 315 -10.93 9.29 14.65
CA ALA A 315 -10.49 10.53 14.04
C ALA A 315 -10.16 11.59 15.11
N ILE A 316 -8.96 12.16 15.03
CA ILE A 316 -8.48 13.18 15.98
C ILE A 316 -8.06 14.42 15.18
N THR A 317 -8.62 15.58 15.51
CA THR A 317 -8.16 16.86 14.98
C THR A 317 -7.22 17.53 15.97
N VAL A 318 -6.03 17.89 15.52
CA VAL A 318 -5.01 18.63 16.29
C VAL A 318 -4.64 19.92 15.56
N ARG A 319 -4.19 20.94 16.33
CA ARG A 319 -3.84 22.26 15.79
C ARG A 319 -2.42 22.70 16.16
N THR A 320 -1.87 22.15 17.25
CA THR A 320 -0.54 22.48 17.75
C THR A 320 0.35 21.26 17.86
N LEU A 321 1.66 21.45 17.89
CA LEU A 321 2.64 20.38 18.10
C LEU A 321 2.44 19.65 19.42
N LYS A 322 2.08 20.39 20.49
CA LYS A 322 1.76 19.78 21.80
C LYS A 322 0.55 18.84 21.75
N GLN A 323 -0.49 19.23 20.97
CA GLN A 323 -1.66 18.38 20.76
C GLN A 323 -1.33 17.17 19.88
N LEU A 324 -0.48 17.34 18.87
CA LEU A 324 0.03 16.24 18.04
C LEU A 324 0.79 15.23 18.87
N ASN A 325 1.74 15.70 19.70
CA ASN A 325 2.47 14.85 20.64
C ASN A 325 1.51 14.06 21.54
N HIS A 326 0.59 14.74 22.20
CA HIS A 326 -0.37 14.10 23.12
C HIS A 326 -1.24 13.06 22.41
N ALA A 327 -1.68 13.32 21.17
CA ALA A 327 -2.47 12.37 20.41
C ALA A 327 -1.66 11.11 20.02
N ILE A 328 -0.38 11.26 19.69
CA ILE A 328 0.53 10.13 19.40
C ILE A 328 0.80 9.33 20.68
N GLU A 329 1.05 9.98 21.81
CA GLU A 329 1.25 9.31 23.11
C GLU A 329 -0.01 8.55 23.56
N GLU A 330 -1.21 9.16 23.43
CA GLU A 330 -2.49 8.50 23.71
C GLU A 330 -2.67 7.25 22.83
N TRP A 331 -2.33 7.34 21.54
CA TRP A 331 -2.37 6.20 20.63
C TRP A 331 -1.40 5.09 21.05
N HIS A 332 -0.17 5.41 21.47
CA HIS A 332 0.77 4.40 21.97
C HIS A 332 0.28 3.70 23.24
N MET A 333 -0.43 4.41 24.13
CA MET A 333 -1.01 3.81 25.33
C MET A 333 -2.23 2.93 25.07
N ASN A 334 -2.99 3.24 24.03
CA ASN A 334 -4.22 2.51 23.66
C ASN A 334 -4.34 2.37 22.14
N PRO A 335 -3.52 1.49 21.53
CA PRO A 335 -3.45 1.35 20.08
C PRO A 335 -4.78 0.96 19.46
N LYS A 336 -5.21 1.74 18.47
CA LYS A 336 -6.40 1.53 17.65
C LYS A 336 -6.14 2.12 16.28
N LEU A 337 -6.93 1.70 15.29
CA LEU A 337 -6.94 2.34 13.99
C LEU A 337 -7.29 3.83 14.16
N THR A 338 -6.30 4.70 14.01
CA THR A 338 -6.41 6.14 14.30
C THR A 338 -6.02 6.98 13.11
N PHE A 339 -6.76 8.07 12.90
CA PHE A 339 -6.49 9.10 11.89
C PHE A 339 -6.31 10.45 12.60
N ILE A 340 -5.11 11.03 12.52
CA ILE A 340 -4.84 12.38 13.02
C ILE A 340 -4.84 13.36 11.85
N TYR A 341 -5.72 14.35 11.92
CA TYR A 341 -5.74 15.46 10.98
C TYR A 341 -5.08 16.69 11.62
N MET A 342 -4.10 17.25 10.92
CA MET A 342 -3.44 18.49 11.29
C MET A 342 -3.36 19.46 10.10
N LYS A 343 -4.00 20.62 10.24
CA LYS A 343 -3.81 21.73 9.32
C LYS A 343 -2.45 22.36 9.58
N ILE A 344 -1.66 22.54 8.52
CA ILE A 344 -0.32 23.14 8.58
C ILE A 344 -0.24 24.36 7.65
N ASN A 345 0.78 25.19 7.83
CA ASN A 345 1.07 26.30 6.92
C ASN A 345 1.83 25.85 5.66
N ASN A 346 2.02 26.77 4.71
CA ASN A 346 2.66 26.52 3.41
C ASN A 346 4.18 26.75 3.43
N ALA A 347 4.79 26.94 4.60
CA ALA A 347 6.22 27.16 4.69
C ALA A 347 7.00 25.97 4.14
N VAL A 348 7.99 26.27 3.33
CA VAL A 348 8.92 25.31 2.73
C VAL A 348 10.33 25.69 3.13
N LYS A 349 11.14 24.72 3.57
CA LYS A 349 12.56 24.96 3.87
C LYS A 349 13.30 25.35 2.60
N ASP A 350 14.05 26.46 2.66
CA ASP A 350 14.96 26.84 1.57
C ASP A 350 16.02 25.73 1.37
N LYS A 351 16.28 25.42 0.09
CA LYS A 351 17.32 24.45 -0.30
C LYS A 351 17.15 23.04 0.29
N LEU A 352 15.91 22.57 0.43
CA LEU A 352 15.65 21.19 0.85
C LEU A 352 16.37 20.17 -0.05
N GLY A 353 17.26 19.38 0.52
CA GLY A 353 18.02 18.34 -0.15
C GLY A 353 17.17 17.18 -0.67
N ARG A 354 17.82 16.19 -1.25
CA ARG A 354 17.23 14.87 -1.53
C ARG A 354 17.95 13.83 -0.70
N PRO A 355 17.27 12.75 -0.25
CA PRO A 355 17.94 11.65 0.41
C PRO A 355 19.15 11.16 -0.39
N LYS A 356 20.32 11.08 0.26
CA LYS A 356 21.55 10.57 -0.37
C LYS A 356 21.60 9.05 -0.36
N VAL A 357 20.85 8.42 0.54
CA VAL A 357 20.68 6.98 0.63
C VAL A 357 19.78 6.50 -0.51
N LYS A 358 20.15 5.39 -1.15
CA LYS A 358 19.38 4.84 -2.27
C LYS A 358 18.06 4.22 -1.77
N PRO A 359 16.95 4.31 -2.53
CA PRO A 359 15.65 3.79 -2.10
C PRO A 359 15.67 2.32 -1.67
N PHE A 360 16.38 1.44 -2.39
CA PHE A 360 16.48 0.04 -2.02
C PHE A 360 17.23 -0.19 -0.68
N GLN A 361 18.17 0.67 -0.32
CA GLN A 361 18.85 0.61 0.97
C GLN A 361 17.93 1.08 2.11
N VAL A 362 17.08 2.08 1.82
CA VAL A 362 16.05 2.53 2.76
C VAL A 362 15.03 1.41 3.01
N SER A 363 14.55 0.74 1.96
CA SER A 363 13.60 -0.38 2.10
C SER A 363 14.22 -1.56 2.86
N GLU A 364 15.46 -1.91 2.59
CA GLU A 364 16.16 -3.01 3.25
C GLU A 364 16.36 -2.73 4.76
N ARG A 365 16.85 -1.54 5.13
CA ARG A 365 17.03 -1.19 6.54
C ARG A 365 15.69 -1.09 7.28
N PHE A 366 14.64 -0.55 6.64
CA PHE A 366 13.30 -0.50 7.21
C PHE A 366 12.72 -1.91 7.39
N LYS A 367 12.84 -2.78 6.38
CA LYS A 367 12.47 -4.19 6.46
C LYS A 367 13.18 -4.88 7.63
N ASN A 368 14.48 -4.71 7.75
CA ASN A 368 15.26 -5.27 8.85
C ASN A 368 14.79 -4.75 10.21
N TYR A 369 14.44 -3.47 10.31
CA TYR A 369 13.89 -2.90 11.55
C TYR A 369 12.53 -3.50 11.89
N ILE A 370 11.61 -3.55 10.93
CA ILE A 370 10.24 -4.06 11.14
C ILE A 370 10.22 -5.52 11.58
N ASN A 371 11.17 -6.33 11.15
CA ASN A 371 11.22 -7.77 11.42
C ASN A 371 12.16 -8.17 12.59
N LYS A 372 12.81 -7.22 13.26
CA LYS A 372 13.53 -7.45 14.52
C LYS A 372 12.55 -7.57 15.69
#